data_832a8fc36d81d329f8b87fe563a57327
#
_entry.id   832a8fc36d81d329f8b87fe563a57327
#
_cell.length_a   1.000
_cell.length_b   1.000
_cell.length_c   1.000
_cell.angle_alpha   90.00
_cell.angle_beta   90.00
_cell.angle_gamma   90.00
#
_symmetry.space_group_name_H-M   'P 1'
#
loop_
_entity.id
_entity.type
_entity.pdbx_description
1 polymer ?
#
loop_
_entity_poly.entity_id
_entity_poly.type
_entity_poly.pdbx_seq_one_letter_code
_entity_poly.pdbx_strand_id
1 'polypeptide(L)'
;MVKNQHAFRTFFKHSAATLTLVASLPAVAAEKICAIYPHLKDSYWLSVNYGMVSEAKREGVELRVLEAGGYPNKTRQEQQLALCNQWGGADAVILGTVDPQAYEHSLKNWVGNTPVFATVNQLDLDEEQSELLKGTVGVDWHWMGYEAGQYLAARHPKGSGKTNIALLLGPRTRGGTKPVTAGFYEAIQGSDINIVDSFWADNDKELQRNLVQRVIDMGNIDYIVGSAVAIEAAISELRSAGKAEEIGLVSVYLSHGVYRGLLRNKVLFAPTDKMVQQGRLSVMQATHYLRGEAYDKHASPTIKPLTPKTLHGDTIEESLSPSEYRPTFRVKAVD
;
A
#
# COMPACT_ATOMS: atom_id res chain seq x y z
N MET A 1 79.32 -38.45 -62.32
CA MET A 1 78.93 -37.03 -62.45
C MET A 1 77.42 -36.95 -62.34
N VAL A 2 76.93 -36.66 -61.18
CA VAL A 2 75.48 -36.57 -60.90
C VAL A 2 75.23 -35.24 -60.20
N LYS A 3 74.43 -34.39 -60.80
CA LYS A 3 74.00 -33.12 -60.23
C LYS A 3 72.71 -33.30 -59.41
N ASN A 4 72.80 -33.03 -58.14
CA ASN A 4 71.65 -32.88 -57.27
C ASN A 4 70.92 -31.55 -57.55
N GLN A 5 69.60 -31.62 -57.74
CA GLN A 5 68.74 -30.45 -57.69
C GLN A 5 67.79 -30.55 -56.45
N HIS A 6 68.00 -29.67 -55.52
CA HIS A 6 67.07 -29.50 -54.38
C HIS A 6 65.91 -28.59 -54.79
N ALA A 7 64.68 -29.16 -54.71
CA ALA A 7 63.43 -28.41 -54.86
C ALA A 7 62.99 -27.81 -53.50
N PHE A 8 62.95 -26.49 -53.38
CA PHE A 8 62.37 -25.77 -52.27
C PHE A 8 60.85 -25.76 -52.37
N ARG A 9 60.13 -26.43 -51.48
CA ARG A 9 58.70 -26.30 -51.30
C ARG A 9 58.38 -25.17 -50.31
N THR A 10 57.81 -24.10 -50.83
CA THR A 10 57.27 -22.96 -50.03
C THR A 10 55.91 -23.34 -49.49
N PHE A 11 55.80 -23.46 -48.19
CA PHE A 11 54.53 -23.59 -47.46
C PHE A 11 53.86 -22.26 -47.30
N PHE A 12 52.76 -21.94 -47.95
CA PHE A 12 51.89 -20.86 -47.69
C PHE A 12 50.99 -21.20 -46.47
N LYS A 13 51.20 -20.60 -45.33
CA LYS A 13 50.28 -20.65 -44.18
C LYS A 13 49.16 -19.66 -44.42
N HIS A 14 47.96 -20.14 -44.69
CA HIS A 14 46.75 -19.35 -44.69
C HIS A 14 46.32 -19.18 -43.25
N SER A 15 46.51 -17.99 -42.66
CA SER A 15 45.89 -17.60 -41.39
C SER A 15 44.47 -17.14 -41.68
N ALA A 16 43.48 -17.96 -41.33
CA ALA A 16 42.09 -17.56 -41.31
C ALA A 16 41.85 -16.69 -40.08
N ALA A 17 41.70 -15.39 -40.29
CA ALA A 17 41.27 -14.46 -39.23
C ALA A 17 39.76 -14.63 -39.02
N THR A 18 39.36 -15.30 -37.95
CA THR A 18 37.97 -15.41 -37.52
C THR A 18 37.53 -14.05 -36.93
N LEU A 19 36.76 -13.30 -37.70
CA LEU A 19 36.17 -12.04 -37.24
C LEU A 19 34.96 -12.39 -36.31
N THR A 20 35.15 -12.33 -35.00
CA THR A 20 34.07 -12.50 -34.04
C THR A 20 33.23 -11.24 -34.03
N LEU A 21 32.06 -11.28 -34.66
CA LEU A 21 31.06 -10.22 -34.60
C LEU A 21 30.47 -10.24 -33.19
N VAL A 22 30.95 -9.37 -32.31
CA VAL A 22 30.30 -9.10 -31.00
C VAL A 22 29.06 -8.28 -31.32
N ALA A 23 27.90 -8.94 -31.40
CA ALA A 23 26.62 -8.25 -31.43
C ALA A 23 26.43 -7.51 -30.11
N SER A 24 26.69 -6.21 -30.09
CA SER A 24 26.28 -5.33 -28.99
C SER A 24 24.76 -5.31 -28.97
N LEU A 25 24.16 -6.02 -28.00
CA LEU A 25 22.74 -5.86 -27.67
C LEU A 25 22.54 -4.40 -27.27
N PRO A 26 21.54 -3.71 -27.85
CA PRO A 26 21.22 -2.36 -27.38
C PRO A 26 20.88 -2.45 -25.90
N ALA A 27 21.56 -1.67 -25.07
CA ALA A 27 21.17 -1.49 -23.68
C ALA A 27 19.77 -0.85 -23.69
N VAL A 28 18.74 -1.64 -23.41
CA VAL A 28 17.39 -1.11 -23.21
C VAL A 28 17.45 -0.25 -21.96
N ALA A 29 17.12 1.04 -22.09
CA ALA A 29 17.04 1.93 -20.93
C ALA A 29 16.00 1.34 -19.96
N ALA A 30 16.35 1.30 -18.67
CA ALA A 30 15.46 0.76 -17.66
C ALA A 30 14.18 1.62 -17.57
N GLU A 31 13.04 0.97 -17.41
CA GLU A 31 11.75 1.61 -17.23
C GLU A 31 11.76 2.50 -15.97
N LYS A 32 11.17 3.69 -16.07
CA LYS A 32 11.10 4.70 -15.01
C LYS A 32 9.69 4.79 -14.47
N ILE A 33 9.50 4.38 -13.22
CA ILE A 33 8.22 4.40 -12.52
C ILE A 33 8.24 5.50 -11.46
N CYS A 34 7.22 6.36 -11.45
CA CYS A 34 7.02 7.37 -10.42
C CYS A 34 5.85 6.97 -9.54
N ALA A 35 6.09 6.73 -8.24
CA ALA A 35 5.05 6.41 -7.27
C ALA A 35 4.78 7.61 -6.35
N ILE A 36 3.49 7.90 -6.12
CA ILE A 36 3.04 9.04 -5.30
C ILE A 36 2.08 8.53 -4.24
N TYR A 37 2.32 8.87 -2.98
CA TYR A 37 1.52 8.45 -1.82
C TYR A 37 0.91 9.65 -1.10
N PRO A 38 -0.16 9.45 -0.31
CA PRO A 38 -0.65 10.49 0.59
C PRO A 38 0.41 10.91 1.62
N HIS A 39 1.11 9.96 2.23
CA HIS A 39 2.18 10.20 3.20
C HIS A 39 2.99 8.93 3.49
N LEU A 40 4.11 9.09 4.21
CA LEU A 40 4.92 8.01 4.78
C LEU A 40 5.06 8.17 6.31
N LYS A 41 4.06 8.76 6.97
CA LYS A 41 4.05 9.03 8.41
C LYS A 41 3.73 7.81 9.25
N ASP A 42 2.93 6.89 8.72
CA ASP A 42 2.53 5.66 9.39
C ASP A 42 3.18 4.43 8.77
N SER A 43 3.11 3.33 9.47
CA SER A 43 3.70 2.08 9.04
C SER A 43 2.90 1.36 7.94
N TYR A 44 1.67 1.79 7.65
CA TYR A 44 0.87 1.26 6.55
C TYR A 44 1.53 1.59 5.20
N TRP A 45 1.63 2.88 4.88
CA TRP A 45 2.28 3.34 3.65
C TRP A 45 3.77 3.01 3.59
N LEU A 46 4.43 2.89 4.76
CA LEU A 46 5.80 2.40 4.83
C LEU A 46 5.91 0.95 4.36
N SER A 47 4.93 0.10 4.67
CA SER A 47 4.89 -1.30 4.20
C SER A 47 4.59 -1.39 2.70
N VAL A 48 3.70 -0.54 2.17
CA VAL A 48 3.49 -0.40 0.71
C VAL A 48 4.78 0.03 0.01
N ASN A 49 5.49 1.03 0.57
CA ASN A 49 6.78 1.49 0.04
C ASN A 49 7.81 0.36 0.01
N TYR A 50 7.92 -0.43 1.08
CA TYR A 50 8.81 -1.60 1.12
C TYR A 50 8.49 -2.61 0.01
N GLY A 51 7.22 -2.91 -0.19
CA GLY A 51 6.75 -3.78 -1.26
C GLY A 51 7.17 -3.27 -2.64
N MET A 52 6.89 -1.99 -2.93
CA MET A 52 7.27 -1.36 -4.20
C MET A 52 8.78 -1.33 -4.44
N VAL A 53 9.55 -0.97 -3.41
CA VAL A 53 11.03 -0.92 -3.48
C VAL A 53 11.62 -2.30 -3.72
N SER A 54 11.08 -3.33 -3.04
CA SER A 54 11.53 -4.71 -3.20
C SER A 54 11.27 -5.21 -4.62
N GLU A 55 10.10 -4.91 -5.15
CA GLU A 55 9.71 -5.32 -6.49
C GLU A 55 10.46 -4.56 -7.58
N ALA A 56 10.64 -3.25 -7.43
CA ALA A 56 11.42 -2.45 -8.36
C ALA A 56 12.86 -2.96 -8.49
N LYS A 57 13.47 -3.39 -7.38
CA LYS A 57 14.79 -4.03 -7.40
C LYS A 57 14.76 -5.38 -8.12
N ARG A 58 13.73 -6.19 -7.88
CA ARG A 58 13.56 -7.50 -8.52
C ARG A 58 13.37 -7.38 -10.03
N GLU A 59 12.57 -6.40 -10.45
CA GLU A 59 12.28 -6.13 -11.85
C GLU A 59 13.41 -5.36 -12.59
N GLY A 60 14.37 -4.77 -11.86
CA GLY A 60 15.45 -3.97 -12.43
C GLY A 60 14.99 -2.60 -12.96
N VAL A 61 13.86 -2.07 -12.47
CA VAL A 61 13.30 -0.78 -12.90
C VAL A 61 13.75 0.37 -12.00
N GLU A 62 13.80 1.59 -12.55
CA GLU A 62 14.00 2.79 -11.75
C GLU A 62 12.67 3.18 -11.09
N LEU A 63 12.68 3.28 -9.75
CA LEU A 63 11.53 3.75 -8.99
C LEU A 63 11.85 5.08 -8.31
N ARG A 64 10.99 6.06 -8.48
CA ARG A 64 10.98 7.30 -7.73
C ARG A 64 9.72 7.42 -6.90
N VAL A 65 9.87 7.78 -5.64
CA VAL A 65 8.77 7.91 -4.68
C VAL A 65 8.63 9.36 -4.22
N LEU A 66 7.40 9.87 -4.24
CA LEU A 66 7.00 11.17 -3.72
C LEU A 66 5.86 10.98 -2.72
N GLU A 67 5.74 11.89 -1.75
CA GLU A 67 4.66 11.85 -0.77
C GLU A 67 4.08 13.25 -0.52
N ALA A 68 2.75 13.33 -0.41
CA ALA A 68 2.03 14.59 -0.32
C ALA A 68 2.01 15.21 1.08
N GLY A 69 2.43 14.49 2.13
CA GLY A 69 2.46 14.97 3.51
C GLY A 69 1.14 14.79 4.27
N GLY A 70 0.13 14.16 3.68
CA GLY A 70 -1.17 13.85 4.30
C GLY A 70 -2.34 13.91 3.33
N TYR A 71 -3.45 13.31 3.73
CA TYR A 71 -4.69 13.30 2.94
C TYR A 71 -5.27 14.69 2.61
N PRO A 72 -5.10 15.75 3.43
CA PRO A 72 -5.55 17.11 3.09
C PRO A 72 -4.82 17.75 1.90
N ASN A 73 -3.68 17.22 1.46
CA ASN A 73 -2.72 17.91 0.59
C ASN A 73 -2.90 17.60 -0.91
N LYS A 74 -4.11 17.71 -1.45
CA LYS A 74 -4.42 17.49 -2.87
C LYS A 74 -3.50 18.30 -3.80
N THR A 75 -3.38 19.61 -3.57
CA THR A 75 -2.56 20.50 -4.42
C THR A 75 -1.09 20.07 -4.49
N ARG A 76 -0.54 19.58 -3.36
CA ARG A 76 0.84 19.04 -3.36
C ARG A 76 0.93 17.77 -4.19
N GLN A 77 -0.06 16.89 -4.13
CA GLN A 77 -0.09 15.68 -4.94
C GLN A 77 -0.21 16.00 -6.44
N GLU A 78 -1.00 17.01 -6.81
CA GLU A 78 -1.10 17.52 -8.18
C GLU A 78 0.25 18.02 -8.71
N GLN A 79 0.97 18.82 -7.93
CA GLN A 79 2.32 19.26 -8.26
C GLN A 79 3.29 18.10 -8.45
N GLN A 80 3.18 17.06 -7.64
CA GLN A 80 4.02 15.87 -7.73
C GLN A 80 3.71 15.04 -8.99
N LEU A 81 2.45 14.92 -9.39
CA LEU A 81 2.06 14.30 -10.67
C LEU A 81 2.73 15.02 -11.84
N ALA A 82 2.67 16.36 -11.88
CA ALA A 82 3.35 17.15 -12.89
C ALA A 82 4.89 16.96 -12.88
N LEU A 83 5.49 16.84 -11.68
CA LEU A 83 6.94 16.59 -11.54
C LEU A 83 7.36 15.22 -12.09
N CYS A 84 6.53 14.18 -12.01
CA CYS A 84 6.85 12.87 -12.59
C CYS A 84 7.11 12.96 -14.09
N ASN A 85 6.40 13.85 -14.80
CA ASN A 85 6.60 14.08 -16.22
C ASN A 85 7.84 14.93 -16.55
N GLN A 86 8.24 15.84 -15.64
CA GLN A 86 9.32 16.80 -15.91
C GLN A 86 10.73 16.22 -15.76
N TRP A 87 10.94 15.20 -14.96
CA TRP A 87 12.27 14.66 -14.65
C TRP A 87 12.80 13.61 -15.64
N GLY A 88 12.72 13.91 -16.92
CA GLY A 88 13.11 13.01 -17.99
C GLY A 88 12.03 11.99 -18.33
N GLY A 89 10.78 12.29 -17.92
CA GLY A 89 9.58 11.49 -18.17
C GLY A 89 9.55 10.20 -17.33
N ALA A 90 8.50 10.02 -16.53
CA ALA A 90 8.18 8.69 -16.03
C ALA A 90 7.46 7.92 -17.15
N ASP A 91 7.81 6.65 -17.35
CA ASP A 91 7.13 5.77 -18.30
C ASP A 91 5.77 5.31 -17.75
N ALA A 92 5.62 5.28 -16.42
CA ALA A 92 4.37 5.02 -15.72
C ALA A 92 4.29 5.75 -14.37
N VAL A 93 3.07 6.04 -13.93
CA VAL A 93 2.77 6.62 -12.61
C VAL A 93 1.98 5.60 -11.78
N ILE A 94 2.42 5.34 -10.54
CA ILE A 94 1.64 4.61 -9.53
C ILE A 94 1.09 5.64 -8.55
N LEU A 95 -0.23 5.73 -8.42
CA LEU A 95 -0.91 6.75 -7.64
C LEU A 95 -1.72 6.13 -6.49
N GLY A 96 -1.27 6.38 -5.24
CA GLY A 96 -2.11 6.31 -4.06
C GLY A 96 -2.78 7.66 -3.85
N THR A 97 -4.02 7.83 -4.29
CA THR A 97 -4.70 9.11 -4.25
C THR A 97 -5.02 9.58 -2.83
N VAL A 98 -5.01 10.89 -2.60
CA VAL A 98 -5.43 11.49 -1.32
C VAL A 98 -6.96 11.53 -1.17
N ASP A 99 -7.69 11.49 -2.28
CA ASP A 99 -9.16 11.51 -2.31
C ASP A 99 -9.62 10.75 -3.57
N PRO A 100 -10.59 9.84 -3.47
CA PRO A 100 -11.07 9.07 -4.62
C PRO A 100 -11.48 9.92 -5.82
N GLN A 101 -12.10 11.06 -5.58
CA GLN A 101 -12.61 11.98 -6.62
C GLN A 101 -11.66 13.13 -6.96
N ALA A 102 -10.43 13.12 -6.40
CA ALA A 102 -9.49 14.24 -6.58
C ALA A 102 -9.19 14.55 -8.05
N TYR A 103 -9.23 13.54 -8.90
CA TYR A 103 -8.79 13.62 -10.31
C TYR A 103 -9.86 13.20 -11.30
N GLU A 104 -11.12 13.07 -10.87
CA GLU A 104 -12.24 12.55 -11.66
C GLU A 104 -12.33 13.15 -13.08
N HIS A 105 -12.08 14.48 -13.19
CA HIS A 105 -12.16 15.22 -14.45
C HIS A 105 -10.84 15.91 -14.86
N SER A 106 -9.72 15.58 -14.21
CA SER A 106 -8.50 16.40 -14.37
C SER A 106 -7.17 15.63 -14.39
N LEU A 107 -7.18 14.31 -14.32
CA LEU A 107 -5.96 13.49 -14.25
C LEU A 107 -5.00 13.80 -15.42
N LYS A 108 -5.53 13.87 -16.63
CA LYS A 108 -4.78 14.14 -17.86
C LYS A 108 -4.02 15.46 -17.83
N ASN A 109 -4.54 16.47 -17.14
CA ASN A 109 -3.88 17.77 -17.00
C ASN A 109 -2.53 17.67 -16.26
N TRP A 110 -2.39 16.66 -15.41
CA TRP A 110 -1.21 16.45 -14.56
C TRP A 110 -0.24 15.42 -15.12
N VAL A 111 -0.76 14.34 -15.72
CA VAL A 111 0.07 13.23 -16.21
C VAL A 111 0.25 13.19 -17.72
N GLY A 112 -0.48 14.03 -18.48
CA GLY A 112 -0.50 13.97 -19.95
C GLY A 112 -1.03 12.63 -20.44
N ASN A 113 -0.26 11.91 -21.23
CA ASN A 113 -0.60 10.58 -21.74
C ASN A 113 0.12 9.44 -20.98
N THR A 114 0.81 9.76 -19.88
CA THR A 114 1.53 8.74 -19.09
C THR A 114 0.52 7.77 -18.45
N PRO A 115 0.70 6.45 -18.61
CA PRO A 115 -0.18 5.45 -18.01
C PRO A 115 -0.15 5.54 -16.49
N VAL A 116 -1.33 5.42 -15.87
CA VAL A 116 -1.53 5.50 -14.42
C VAL A 116 -2.00 4.15 -13.88
N PHE A 117 -1.48 3.78 -12.71
CA PHE A 117 -1.86 2.62 -11.93
C PHE A 117 -2.31 3.10 -10.55
N ALA A 118 -3.55 2.84 -10.17
CA ALA A 118 -4.03 3.17 -8.84
C ALA A 118 -3.57 2.13 -7.81
N THR A 119 -3.19 2.57 -6.63
CA THR A 119 -2.74 1.67 -5.56
C THR A 119 -3.41 2.01 -4.24
N VAL A 120 -3.85 0.99 -3.51
CA VAL A 120 -4.46 1.05 -2.18
C VAL A 120 -5.80 1.77 -2.17
N ASN A 121 -5.80 3.05 -2.48
CA ASN A 121 -7.00 3.90 -2.46
C ASN A 121 -7.71 3.86 -3.82
N GLN A 122 -9.04 3.82 -3.77
CA GLN A 122 -9.89 3.92 -4.95
C GLN A 122 -9.62 5.23 -5.69
N LEU A 123 -9.62 5.20 -7.02
CA LEU A 123 -9.49 6.34 -7.91
C LEU A 123 -10.69 6.37 -8.85
N ASP A 124 -11.60 7.31 -8.62
CA ASP A 124 -12.79 7.50 -9.43
C ASP A 124 -12.45 8.45 -10.58
N LEU A 125 -12.72 8.04 -11.81
CA LEU A 125 -12.42 8.78 -13.02
C LEU A 125 -13.64 8.75 -13.94
N ASP A 126 -13.89 9.85 -14.67
CA ASP A 126 -14.84 9.88 -15.77
C ASP A 126 -14.34 9.06 -16.97
N GLU A 127 -15.16 8.94 -17.99
CA GLU A 127 -14.86 8.14 -19.19
C GLU A 127 -13.56 8.58 -19.87
N GLU A 128 -13.35 9.90 -20.03
CA GLU A 128 -12.15 10.47 -20.68
C GLU A 128 -10.88 10.19 -19.88
N GLN A 129 -10.92 10.38 -18.57
CA GLN A 129 -9.76 10.19 -17.70
C GLN A 129 -9.45 8.70 -17.48
N SER A 130 -10.48 7.84 -17.53
CA SER A 130 -10.35 6.40 -17.30
C SER A 130 -9.45 5.69 -18.33
N GLU A 131 -9.30 6.26 -19.52
CA GLU A 131 -8.37 5.75 -20.54
C GLU A 131 -6.90 5.74 -20.07
N LEU A 132 -6.54 6.60 -19.13
CA LEU A 132 -5.19 6.67 -18.57
C LEU A 132 -4.94 5.58 -17.52
N LEU A 133 -6.00 5.05 -16.89
CA LEU A 133 -5.92 4.04 -15.85
C LEU A 133 -5.68 2.66 -16.46
N LYS A 134 -4.48 2.12 -16.31
CA LYS A 134 -4.08 0.83 -16.89
C LYS A 134 -4.16 -0.32 -15.90
N GLY A 135 -4.21 -0.03 -14.60
CA GLY A 135 -4.37 -1.06 -13.58
C GLY A 135 -4.72 -0.49 -12.23
N THR A 136 -5.25 -1.34 -11.37
CA THR A 136 -5.59 -1.05 -9.97
C THR A 136 -5.09 -2.16 -9.07
N VAL A 137 -4.52 -1.80 -7.93
CA VAL A 137 -4.17 -2.71 -6.85
C VAL A 137 -4.80 -2.21 -5.57
N GLY A 138 -5.61 -3.02 -4.93
CA GLY A 138 -6.26 -2.65 -3.68
C GLY A 138 -7.31 -3.66 -3.28
N VAL A 139 -7.91 -3.44 -2.14
CA VAL A 139 -9.05 -4.22 -1.66
C VAL A 139 -10.28 -3.32 -1.61
N ASP A 140 -11.45 -3.95 -1.64
CA ASP A 140 -12.66 -3.23 -1.27
C ASP A 140 -12.65 -3.01 0.25
N TRP A 141 -12.44 -1.75 0.64
CA TRP A 141 -12.38 -1.31 2.03
C TRP A 141 -13.68 -1.56 2.81
N HIS A 142 -14.80 -1.78 2.11
CA HIS A 142 -16.04 -2.21 2.74
C HIS A 142 -15.83 -3.50 3.54
N TRP A 143 -15.14 -4.49 2.95
CA TRP A 143 -14.89 -5.76 3.62
C TRP A 143 -13.91 -5.64 4.79
N MET A 144 -13.00 -4.67 4.79
CA MET A 144 -12.14 -4.40 5.96
C MET A 144 -12.99 -3.96 7.17
N GLY A 145 -13.96 -3.09 6.94
CA GLY A 145 -14.92 -2.68 7.96
C GLY A 145 -15.86 -3.80 8.38
N TYR A 146 -16.36 -4.55 7.40
CA TYR A 146 -17.26 -5.67 7.62
C TYR A 146 -16.63 -6.74 8.52
N GLU A 147 -15.39 -7.14 8.27
CA GLU A 147 -14.64 -8.11 9.11
C GLU A 147 -14.50 -7.64 10.57
N ALA A 148 -14.21 -6.35 10.78
CA ALA A 148 -14.12 -5.79 12.12
C ALA A 148 -15.49 -5.78 12.83
N GLY A 149 -16.56 -5.47 12.10
CA GLY A 149 -17.95 -5.51 12.61
C GLY A 149 -18.38 -6.94 12.92
N GLN A 150 -18.13 -7.90 12.04
CA GLN A 150 -18.45 -9.32 12.23
C GLN A 150 -17.74 -9.91 13.45
N TYR A 151 -16.47 -9.51 13.66
CA TYR A 151 -15.73 -9.94 14.85
C TYR A 151 -16.46 -9.56 16.14
N LEU A 152 -17.03 -8.36 16.22
CA LEU A 152 -17.78 -7.88 17.39
C LEU A 152 -19.19 -8.44 17.42
N ALA A 153 -19.92 -8.45 16.31
CA ALA A 153 -21.29 -8.97 16.22
C ALA A 153 -21.39 -10.45 16.66
N ALA A 154 -20.39 -11.26 16.29
CA ALA A 154 -20.33 -12.65 16.72
C ALA A 154 -20.13 -12.82 18.24
N ARG A 155 -19.57 -11.83 18.92
CA ARG A 155 -19.35 -11.83 20.39
C ARG A 155 -20.49 -11.20 21.15
N HIS A 156 -21.23 -10.31 20.49
CA HIS A 156 -22.35 -9.56 21.05
C HIS A 156 -23.62 -9.73 20.20
N PRO A 157 -24.10 -11.01 20.04
CA PRO A 157 -25.30 -11.26 19.26
C PRO A 157 -26.52 -10.63 19.94
N LYS A 158 -27.61 -10.53 19.20
CA LYS A 158 -28.89 -10.05 19.74
C LYS A 158 -29.31 -10.84 20.99
N GLY A 159 -29.63 -10.15 22.08
CA GLY A 159 -29.99 -10.72 23.37
C GLY A 159 -28.80 -10.92 24.32
N SER A 160 -27.56 -10.58 23.94
CA SER A 160 -26.37 -10.68 24.79
C SER A 160 -26.25 -9.52 25.80
N GLY A 161 -27.00 -8.45 25.60
CA GLY A 161 -26.89 -7.23 26.38
C GLY A 161 -26.15 -6.11 25.62
N LYS A 162 -26.54 -4.87 25.89
CA LYS A 162 -26.03 -3.69 25.19
C LYS A 162 -24.52 -3.54 25.35
N THR A 163 -23.81 -3.46 24.24
CA THR A 163 -22.37 -3.25 24.13
C THR A 163 -22.10 -1.88 23.50
N ASN A 164 -21.49 -0.97 24.23
CA ASN A 164 -21.23 0.40 23.81
C ASN A 164 -19.87 0.52 23.13
N ILE A 165 -19.84 1.08 21.91
CA ILE A 165 -18.59 1.29 21.18
C ILE A 165 -18.44 2.73 20.72
N ALA A 166 -17.19 3.17 20.59
CA ALA A 166 -16.80 4.40 19.93
C ALA A 166 -16.04 4.11 18.63
N LEU A 167 -16.37 4.84 17.54
CA LEU A 167 -15.72 4.70 16.25
C LEU A 167 -14.72 5.83 16.01
N LEU A 168 -13.46 5.47 15.67
CA LEU A 168 -12.35 6.38 15.34
C LEU A 168 -11.70 5.95 14.02
N LEU A 169 -12.45 5.97 12.92
CA LEU A 169 -12.09 5.31 11.66
C LEU A 169 -11.14 6.12 10.76
N GLY A 170 -10.76 7.32 11.16
CA GLY A 170 -9.85 8.18 10.39
C GLY A 170 -10.54 9.42 9.78
N PRO A 171 -10.06 9.98 8.65
CA PRO A 171 -10.67 11.16 8.03
C PRO A 171 -12.03 10.80 7.40
N ARG A 172 -13.06 11.62 7.68
CA ARG A 172 -14.46 11.28 7.38
C ARG A 172 -14.75 10.95 5.92
N THR A 173 -14.12 11.66 4.98
CA THR A 173 -14.46 11.61 3.55
C THR A 173 -13.32 11.16 2.65
N ARG A 174 -12.18 10.76 3.20
CA ARG A 174 -10.96 10.49 2.45
C ARG A 174 -10.42 9.09 2.70
N GLY A 175 -9.58 8.63 1.80
CA GLY A 175 -9.07 7.25 1.85
C GLY A 175 -10.20 6.23 1.79
N GLY A 176 -10.01 5.10 2.45
CA GLY A 176 -10.99 4.01 2.55
C GLY A 176 -12.06 4.18 3.63
N THR A 177 -12.13 5.32 4.33
CA THR A 177 -12.95 5.48 5.55
C THR A 177 -14.45 5.33 5.30
N LYS A 178 -14.96 5.89 4.20
CA LYS A 178 -16.41 5.82 3.88
C LYS A 178 -16.87 4.37 3.63
N PRO A 179 -16.24 3.57 2.76
CA PRO A 179 -16.62 2.16 2.60
C PRO A 179 -16.37 1.31 3.85
N VAL A 180 -15.28 1.53 4.59
CA VAL A 180 -15.06 0.86 5.90
C VAL A 180 -16.22 1.10 6.86
N THR A 181 -16.67 2.35 6.96
CA THR A 181 -17.80 2.71 7.81
C THR A 181 -19.05 1.96 7.40
N ALA A 182 -19.37 1.91 6.10
CA ALA A 182 -20.54 1.21 5.58
C ALA A 182 -20.50 -0.30 5.90
N GLY A 183 -19.36 -0.95 5.65
CA GLY A 183 -19.17 -2.37 5.94
C GLY A 183 -19.29 -2.68 7.45
N PHE A 184 -18.72 -1.83 8.29
CA PHE A 184 -18.86 -2.00 9.74
C PHE A 184 -20.30 -1.91 10.21
N TYR A 185 -21.05 -0.89 9.75
CA TYR A 185 -22.48 -0.73 10.08
C TYR A 185 -23.31 -1.90 9.58
N GLU A 186 -23.04 -2.40 8.38
CA GLU A 186 -23.74 -3.58 7.83
C GLU A 186 -23.50 -4.80 8.72
N ALA A 187 -22.26 -5.07 9.08
CA ALA A 187 -21.87 -6.26 9.84
C ALA A 187 -22.47 -6.32 11.25
N ILE A 188 -22.71 -5.19 11.90
CA ILE A 188 -23.27 -5.15 13.25
C ILE A 188 -24.79 -5.16 13.28
N GLN A 189 -25.48 -5.15 12.11
CA GLN A 189 -26.93 -5.23 12.06
C GLN A 189 -27.42 -6.51 12.74
N GLY A 190 -28.46 -6.36 13.58
CA GLY A 190 -29.03 -7.50 14.32
C GLY A 190 -28.18 -7.99 15.50
N SER A 191 -27.15 -7.25 15.90
CA SER A 191 -26.40 -7.46 17.15
C SER A 191 -26.84 -6.51 18.26
N ASP A 192 -26.29 -6.68 19.48
CA ASP A 192 -26.53 -5.75 20.59
C ASP A 192 -25.47 -4.63 20.67
N ILE A 193 -24.72 -4.41 19.61
CA ILE A 193 -23.73 -3.36 19.51
C ILE A 193 -24.42 -1.98 19.37
N ASN A 194 -24.06 -1.06 20.24
CA ASN A 194 -24.53 0.31 20.25
C ASN A 194 -23.37 1.27 19.98
N ILE A 195 -23.40 1.94 18.83
CA ILE A 195 -22.44 3.01 18.54
C ILE A 195 -22.85 4.25 19.33
N VAL A 196 -22.03 4.60 20.35
CA VAL A 196 -22.29 5.77 21.20
C VAL A 196 -21.94 7.04 20.46
N ASP A 197 -20.78 7.06 19.78
CA ASP A 197 -20.34 8.21 18.98
C ASP A 197 -19.32 7.77 17.91
N SER A 198 -19.14 8.64 16.90
CA SER A 198 -18.16 8.49 15.83
C SER A 198 -17.33 9.76 15.71
N PHE A 199 -16.02 9.63 15.89
CA PHE A 199 -15.08 10.73 15.85
C PHE A 199 -14.20 10.65 14.59
N TRP A 200 -13.88 11.80 14.01
CA TRP A 200 -13.21 11.91 12.74
C TRP A 200 -12.00 12.84 12.83
N ALA A 201 -10.86 12.38 12.43
CA ALA A 201 -9.64 13.17 12.27
C ALA A 201 -8.74 12.50 11.22
N ASP A 202 -7.77 13.23 10.69
CA ASP A 202 -6.73 12.64 9.83
C ASP A 202 -5.96 11.54 10.59
N ASN A 203 -5.32 10.64 9.86
CA ASN A 203 -4.45 9.60 10.41
C ASN A 203 -3.11 10.21 10.89
N ASP A 204 -3.26 11.18 11.79
CA ASP A 204 -2.19 11.83 12.54
C ASP A 204 -2.25 11.38 13.98
N LYS A 205 -1.10 11.02 14.56
CA LYS A 205 -1.04 10.40 15.88
C LYS A 205 -1.58 11.31 16.99
N GLU A 206 -1.27 12.60 16.94
CA GLU A 206 -1.73 13.54 17.98
C GLU A 206 -3.22 13.83 17.86
N LEU A 207 -3.74 13.95 16.63
CA LEU A 207 -5.18 14.13 16.41
C LEU A 207 -5.96 12.91 16.90
N GLN A 208 -5.53 11.70 16.57
CA GLN A 208 -6.19 10.48 17.03
C GLN A 208 -6.06 10.28 18.54
N ARG A 209 -4.95 10.64 19.15
CA ARG A 209 -4.75 10.65 20.60
C ARG A 209 -5.78 11.54 21.31
N ASN A 210 -5.98 12.76 20.82
CA ASN A 210 -6.98 13.69 21.40
C ASN A 210 -8.40 13.10 21.33
N LEU A 211 -8.74 12.38 20.25
CA LEU A 211 -10.03 11.71 20.13
C LEU A 211 -10.17 10.56 21.13
N VAL A 212 -9.11 9.77 21.32
CA VAL A 212 -9.09 8.68 22.32
C VAL A 212 -9.30 9.23 23.74
N GLN A 213 -8.64 10.34 24.09
CA GLN A 213 -8.83 10.99 25.40
C GLN A 213 -10.29 11.40 25.62
N ARG A 214 -10.94 11.98 24.58
CA ARG A 214 -12.37 12.30 24.66
C ARG A 214 -13.24 11.05 24.90
N VAL A 215 -12.93 9.93 24.25
CA VAL A 215 -13.64 8.67 24.47
C VAL A 215 -13.46 8.16 25.90
N ILE A 216 -12.24 8.27 26.45
CA ILE A 216 -11.95 7.90 27.84
C ILE A 216 -12.76 8.75 28.82
N ASP A 217 -12.86 10.06 28.57
CA ASP A 217 -13.60 11.00 29.40
C ASP A 217 -15.12 10.80 29.34
N MET A 218 -15.66 10.32 28.21
CA MET A 218 -17.09 10.00 28.08
C MET A 218 -17.51 8.87 29.04
N GLY A 219 -16.62 7.92 29.30
CA GLY A 219 -16.93 6.72 30.06
C GLY A 219 -17.96 5.80 29.40
N ASN A 220 -18.27 4.70 30.04
CA ASN A 220 -19.28 3.71 29.58
C ASN A 220 -19.08 3.25 28.11
N ILE A 221 -17.84 3.00 27.72
CA ILE A 221 -17.43 2.44 26.42
C ILE A 221 -16.78 1.09 26.65
N ASP A 222 -17.28 0.07 25.96
CA ASP A 222 -16.77 -1.30 26.04
C ASP A 222 -15.66 -1.54 24.99
N TYR A 223 -15.75 -0.90 23.82
CA TYR A 223 -14.75 -1.03 22.75
C TYR A 223 -14.47 0.30 22.04
N ILE A 224 -13.23 0.48 21.63
CA ILE A 224 -12.82 1.44 20.62
C ILE A 224 -12.55 0.66 19.33
N VAL A 225 -13.27 1.03 18.26
CA VAL A 225 -13.03 0.53 16.91
C VAL A 225 -12.43 1.65 16.08
N GLY A 226 -11.26 1.45 15.51
CA GLY A 226 -10.59 2.58 14.87
C GLY A 226 -9.60 2.22 13.77
N SER A 227 -9.12 3.28 13.09
CA SER A 227 -7.94 3.20 12.24
C SER A 227 -6.74 2.68 13.03
N ALA A 228 -5.76 2.08 12.37
CA ALA A 228 -4.58 1.59 13.08
C ALA A 228 -3.89 2.70 13.89
N VAL A 229 -3.88 3.94 13.39
CA VAL A 229 -3.30 5.09 14.12
C VAL A 229 -4.08 5.41 15.39
N ALA A 230 -5.43 5.36 15.34
CA ALA A 230 -6.27 5.53 16.52
C ALA A 230 -6.05 4.42 17.55
N ILE A 231 -5.96 3.17 17.11
CA ILE A 231 -5.72 2.01 17.98
C ILE A 231 -4.32 2.05 18.60
N GLU A 232 -3.30 2.47 17.86
CA GLU A 232 -1.95 2.70 18.41
C GLU A 232 -1.95 3.76 19.52
N ALA A 233 -2.68 4.86 19.31
CA ALA A 233 -2.87 5.87 20.33
C ALA A 233 -3.64 5.32 21.53
N ALA A 234 -4.72 4.57 21.29
CA ALA A 234 -5.57 3.99 22.34
C ALA A 234 -4.79 3.03 23.27
N ILE A 235 -3.86 2.21 22.73
CA ILE A 235 -3.01 1.36 23.57
C ILE A 235 -2.26 2.16 24.65
N SER A 236 -1.74 3.33 24.26
CA SER A 236 -0.97 4.19 25.17
C SER A 236 -1.88 4.94 26.16
N GLU A 237 -2.96 5.56 25.66
CA GLU A 237 -3.85 6.38 26.45
C GLU A 237 -4.65 5.56 27.46
N LEU A 238 -5.19 4.40 27.08
CA LEU A 238 -5.88 3.51 28.00
C LEU A 238 -4.97 3.00 29.12
N ARG A 239 -3.71 2.68 28.80
CA ARG A 239 -2.72 2.32 29.81
C ARG A 239 -2.48 3.46 30.80
N SER A 240 -2.31 4.69 30.29
CA SER A 240 -2.07 5.88 31.13
C SER A 240 -3.27 6.20 32.02
N ALA A 241 -4.49 5.95 31.53
CA ALA A 241 -5.74 6.13 32.27
C ALA A 241 -6.12 4.96 33.20
N GLY A 242 -5.32 3.87 33.22
CA GLY A 242 -5.64 2.66 34.01
C GLY A 242 -6.80 1.83 33.45
N LYS A 243 -7.24 2.07 32.20
CA LYS A 243 -8.40 1.44 31.54
C LYS A 243 -8.05 0.37 30.52
N ALA A 244 -6.79 -0.08 30.46
CA ALA A 244 -6.31 -1.01 29.45
C ALA A 244 -6.99 -2.38 29.45
N GLU A 245 -7.59 -2.79 30.56
CA GLU A 245 -8.31 -4.07 30.72
C GLU A 245 -9.84 -3.87 30.70
N GLU A 246 -10.31 -2.61 30.65
CA GLU A 246 -11.74 -2.29 30.66
C GLU A 246 -12.28 -2.09 29.24
N ILE A 247 -11.48 -1.51 28.34
CA ILE A 247 -11.90 -1.14 26.99
C ILE A 247 -11.16 -1.98 25.96
N GLY A 248 -11.90 -2.78 25.20
CA GLY A 248 -11.37 -3.59 24.12
C GLY A 248 -10.97 -2.76 22.89
N LEU A 249 -9.91 -3.16 22.18
CA LEU A 249 -9.42 -2.48 21.00
C LEU A 249 -9.57 -3.36 19.74
N VAL A 250 -10.24 -2.80 18.72
CA VAL A 250 -10.46 -3.42 17.41
C VAL A 250 -9.98 -2.47 16.32
N SER A 251 -9.03 -2.90 15.51
CA SER A 251 -8.52 -2.13 14.38
C SER A 251 -9.23 -2.51 13.09
N VAL A 252 -9.43 -1.55 12.18
CA VAL A 252 -10.00 -1.81 10.84
C VAL A 252 -8.94 -2.06 9.78
N TYR A 253 -7.66 -1.97 10.11
CA TYR A 253 -6.54 -2.43 9.29
C TYR A 253 -5.27 -2.64 10.15
N LEU A 254 -4.31 -3.36 9.59
CA LEU A 254 -3.07 -3.72 10.29
C LEU A 254 -2.01 -2.61 10.18
N SER A 255 -1.20 -2.47 11.23
CA SER A 255 0.04 -1.70 11.28
C SER A 255 1.05 -2.42 12.18
N HIS A 256 2.30 -1.97 12.22
CA HIS A 256 3.30 -2.53 13.16
C HIS A 256 2.88 -2.36 14.63
N GLY A 257 2.25 -1.23 14.98
CA GLY A 257 1.78 -1.00 16.34
C GLY A 257 0.61 -1.89 16.70
N VAL A 258 -0.35 -2.04 15.79
CA VAL A 258 -1.49 -2.97 15.93
C VAL A 258 -1.00 -4.42 16.02
N TYR A 259 -0.05 -4.84 15.17
CA TYR A 259 0.55 -6.18 15.24
C TYR A 259 1.20 -6.46 16.59
N ARG A 260 2.01 -5.51 17.10
CA ARG A 260 2.56 -5.64 18.46
C ARG A 260 1.48 -5.67 19.54
N GLY A 261 0.37 -4.97 19.31
CA GLY A 261 -0.82 -4.99 20.17
C GLY A 261 -1.48 -6.38 20.19
N LEU A 262 -1.66 -6.99 19.02
CA LEU A 262 -2.17 -8.36 18.88
C LEU A 262 -1.25 -9.39 19.61
N LEU A 263 0.07 -9.32 19.37
CA LEU A 263 1.04 -10.20 20.05
C LEU A 263 1.00 -10.10 21.59
N ARG A 264 0.63 -8.95 22.12
CA ARG A 264 0.55 -8.67 23.57
C ARG A 264 -0.86 -8.77 24.14
N ASN A 265 -1.84 -9.24 23.37
CA ASN A 265 -3.25 -9.30 23.73
C ASN A 265 -3.83 -7.92 24.16
N LYS A 266 -3.29 -6.80 23.63
CA LYS A 266 -3.82 -5.45 23.86
C LYS A 266 -4.75 -4.99 22.72
N VAL A 267 -4.66 -5.62 21.57
CA VAL A 267 -5.60 -5.52 20.46
C VAL A 267 -6.22 -6.88 20.23
N LEU A 268 -7.53 -6.91 20.05
CA LEU A 268 -8.30 -8.14 19.96
C LEU A 268 -8.45 -8.62 18.50
N PHE A 269 -8.47 -7.69 17.55
CA PHE A 269 -8.70 -7.98 16.16
C PHE A 269 -8.16 -6.88 15.23
N ALA A 270 -7.67 -7.29 14.09
CA ALA A 270 -7.39 -6.43 12.94
C ALA A 270 -7.42 -7.25 11.65
N PRO A 271 -8.14 -6.83 10.59
CA PRO A 271 -7.94 -7.41 9.26
C PRO A 271 -6.65 -6.86 8.64
N THR A 272 -6.08 -7.59 7.71
CA THR A 272 -4.98 -7.10 6.86
C THR A 272 -5.33 -7.25 5.39
N ASP A 273 -5.01 -6.24 4.61
CA ASP A 273 -5.10 -6.17 3.17
C ASP A 273 -3.74 -6.39 2.48
N LYS A 274 -2.74 -6.85 3.25
CA LYS A 274 -1.41 -7.25 2.77
C LYS A 274 -0.66 -6.12 2.05
N MET A 275 -0.34 -5.06 2.76
CA MET A 275 0.25 -3.82 2.24
C MET A 275 1.54 -4.04 1.44
N VAL A 276 2.43 -4.93 1.88
CA VAL A 276 3.67 -5.28 1.16
C VAL A 276 3.33 -5.91 -0.19
N GLN A 277 2.35 -6.82 -0.21
CA GLN A 277 1.90 -7.46 -1.44
C GLN A 277 1.27 -6.44 -2.40
N GLN A 278 0.44 -5.50 -1.90
CA GLN A 278 -0.11 -4.42 -2.74
C GLN A 278 1.01 -3.59 -3.39
N GLY A 279 2.03 -3.22 -2.63
CA GLY A 279 3.19 -2.51 -3.17
C GLY A 279 3.90 -3.28 -4.29
N ARG A 280 4.13 -4.58 -4.10
CA ARG A 280 4.73 -5.45 -5.13
C ARG A 280 3.87 -5.54 -6.38
N LEU A 281 2.58 -5.83 -6.21
CA LEU A 281 1.64 -5.94 -7.33
C LEU A 281 1.55 -4.65 -8.14
N SER A 282 1.61 -3.49 -7.50
CA SER A 282 1.55 -2.19 -8.20
C SER A 282 2.75 -1.97 -9.13
N VAL A 283 3.96 -2.28 -8.68
CA VAL A 283 5.16 -2.19 -9.53
C VAL A 283 5.12 -3.24 -10.63
N MET A 284 4.74 -4.48 -10.30
CA MET A 284 4.60 -5.56 -11.28
C MET A 284 3.62 -5.20 -12.40
N GLN A 285 2.41 -4.66 -12.07
CA GLN A 285 1.44 -4.21 -13.08
C GLN A 285 2.04 -3.17 -14.02
N ALA A 286 2.69 -2.14 -13.46
CA ALA A 286 3.28 -1.07 -14.25
C ALA A 286 4.41 -1.60 -15.17
N THR A 287 5.29 -2.43 -14.63
CA THR A 287 6.41 -3.03 -15.39
C THR A 287 5.94 -3.94 -16.51
N HIS A 288 5.01 -4.86 -16.22
CA HIS A 288 4.47 -5.79 -17.23
C HIS A 288 3.72 -5.03 -18.33
N TYR A 289 2.94 -3.99 -17.99
CA TYR A 289 2.30 -3.13 -18.97
C TYR A 289 3.33 -2.49 -19.91
N LEU A 290 4.40 -1.90 -19.37
CA LEU A 290 5.44 -1.23 -20.15
C LEU A 290 6.18 -2.20 -21.09
N ARG A 291 6.32 -3.46 -20.69
CA ARG A 291 6.96 -4.54 -21.46
C ARG A 291 6.00 -5.24 -22.42
N GLY A 292 4.71 -4.92 -22.40
CA GLY A 292 3.69 -5.61 -23.19
C GLY A 292 3.42 -7.05 -22.72
N GLU A 293 3.72 -7.34 -21.47
CA GLU A 293 3.49 -8.63 -20.81
C GLU A 293 2.07 -8.72 -20.24
N ALA A 294 1.59 -9.93 -19.99
CA ALA A 294 0.28 -10.15 -19.37
C ALA A 294 0.32 -9.80 -17.89
N TYR A 295 -0.72 -9.13 -17.39
CA TYR A 295 -0.90 -8.81 -15.98
C TYR A 295 -2.39 -8.76 -15.61
N ASP A 296 -2.70 -8.90 -14.32
CA ASP A 296 -4.04 -8.68 -13.80
C ASP A 296 -4.28 -7.16 -13.64
N LYS A 297 -5.28 -6.64 -14.36
CA LYS A 297 -5.64 -5.21 -14.31
C LYS A 297 -6.27 -4.77 -13.00
N HIS A 298 -6.86 -5.71 -12.24
CA HIS A 298 -7.60 -5.43 -11.00
C HIS A 298 -7.15 -6.36 -9.89
N ALA A 299 -5.86 -6.29 -9.54
CA ALA A 299 -5.28 -7.15 -8.54
C ALA A 299 -5.77 -6.79 -7.12
N SER A 300 -6.34 -7.76 -6.43
CA SER A 300 -6.88 -7.60 -5.08
C SER A 300 -6.35 -8.70 -4.16
N PRO A 301 -5.41 -8.39 -3.25
CA PRO A 301 -4.98 -9.34 -2.24
C PRO A 301 -6.15 -9.79 -1.34
N THR A 302 -6.17 -11.06 -0.97
CA THR A 302 -7.20 -11.57 -0.07
C THR A 302 -7.07 -10.95 1.32
N ILE A 303 -8.14 -10.31 1.81
CA ILE A 303 -8.23 -9.81 3.18
C ILE A 303 -8.14 -10.99 4.16
N LYS A 304 -7.33 -10.86 5.21
CA LYS A 304 -7.17 -11.88 6.25
C LYS A 304 -7.50 -11.29 7.63
N PRO A 305 -8.50 -11.86 8.35
CA PRO A 305 -8.77 -11.51 9.73
C PRO A 305 -7.65 -12.03 10.63
N LEU A 306 -7.15 -11.17 11.52
CA LEU A 306 -6.10 -11.49 12.49
C LEU A 306 -6.59 -11.29 13.91
N THR A 307 -6.28 -12.26 14.75
CA THR A 307 -6.45 -12.21 16.20
C THR A 307 -5.13 -12.62 16.86
N PRO A 308 -4.95 -12.45 18.17
CA PRO A 308 -3.76 -12.97 18.87
C PRO A 308 -3.46 -14.45 18.62
N LYS A 309 -4.46 -15.23 18.20
CA LYS A 309 -4.34 -16.69 17.96
C LYS A 309 -4.09 -17.07 16.50
N THR A 310 -4.21 -16.13 15.56
CA THR A 310 -4.16 -16.39 14.10
C THR A 310 -3.07 -15.61 13.37
N LEU A 311 -1.97 -15.30 14.05
CA LEU A 311 -0.83 -14.61 13.47
C LEU A 311 0.09 -15.61 12.76
N HIS A 312 -0.01 -15.70 11.43
CA HIS A 312 0.83 -16.56 10.60
C HIS A 312 1.94 -15.76 9.94
N GLY A 313 3.18 -16.27 9.95
CA GLY A 313 4.38 -15.61 9.45
C GLY A 313 4.23 -15.06 8.04
N ASP A 314 3.80 -15.91 7.08
CA ASP A 314 3.63 -15.55 5.68
C ASP A 314 2.66 -14.37 5.50
N THR A 315 1.52 -14.38 6.21
CA THR A 315 0.55 -13.27 6.16
C THR A 315 1.16 -11.97 6.69
N ILE A 316 2.02 -12.04 7.72
CA ILE A 316 2.68 -10.86 8.28
C ILE A 316 3.75 -10.33 7.32
N GLU A 317 4.54 -11.19 6.68
CA GLU A 317 5.54 -10.80 5.69
C GLU A 317 4.94 -10.17 4.43
N GLU A 318 3.76 -10.63 4.01
CA GLU A 318 2.97 -10.00 2.95
C GLU A 318 2.32 -8.68 3.36
N SER A 319 2.21 -8.42 4.66
CA SER A 319 1.50 -7.27 5.22
C SER A 319 2.43 -6.16 5.69
N LEU A 320 3.50 -6.48 6.40
CA LEU A 320 4.34 -5.50 7.10
C LEU A 320 5.78 -5.53 6.60
N SER A 321 6.37 -4.34 6.45
CA SER A 321 7.81 -4.22 6.21
C SER A 321 8.61 -4.75 7.41
N PRO A 322 9.90 -5.12 7.24
CA PRO A 322 10.79 -5.33 8.37
C PRO A 322 10.80 -4.13 9.33
N SER A 323 10.92 -4.39 10.63
CA SER A 323 10.81 -3.33 11.66
C SER A 323 11.88 -2.24 11.57
N GLU A 324 13.04 -2.57 11.01
CA GLU A 324 14.17 -1.68 10.78
C GLU A 324 14.09 -0.93 9.45
N TYR A 325 13.10 -1.24 8.60
CA TYR A 325 12.96 -0.60 7.29
C TYR A 325 12.76 0.92 7.42
N ARG A 326 13.43 1.66 6.55
CA ARG A 326 13.29 3.11 6.44
C ARG A 326 12.74 3.49 5.06
N PRO A 327 11.96 4.57 4.95
CA PRO A 327 11.41 5.01 3.68
C PRO A 327 12.51 5.13 2.62
N THR A 328 12.27 4.54 1.46
CA THR A 328 13.17 4.64 0.32
C THR A 328 12.48 5.43 -0.79
N PHE A 329 13.11 6.53 -1.20
CA PHE A 329 12.55 7.47 -2.17
C PHE A 329 13.08 7.27 -3.58
N ARG A 330 14.09 6.43 -3.76
CA ARG A 330 14.65 6.12 -5.07
C ARG A 330 15.27 4.73 -5.11
N VAL A 331 14.91 3.97 -6.14
CA VAL A 331 15.63 2.77 -6.59
C VAL A 331 16.24 3.12 -7.93
N LYS A 332 17.54 2.87 -8.10
CA LYS A 332 18.20 2.95 -9.40
C LYS A 332 18.09 1.60 -10.07
N ALA A 333 17.94 1.59 -11.38
CA ALA A 333 18.11 0.38 -12.14
C ALA A 333 19.53 -0.16 -11.90
N VAL A 334 19.66 -1.47 -11.84
CA VAL A 334 20.98 -2.12 -11.78
C VAL A 334 21.46 -2.29 -13.22
N ASP A 335 22.62 -1.71 -13.55
CA ASP A 335 23.27 -1.85 -14.83
C ASP A 335 23.68 -3.32 -15.10
#